data_c3cbd567a0645af1308d203adf30d124
#
_entry.id   c3cbd567a0645af1308d203adf30d124
#
_cell.length_a   1.000
_cell.length_b   1.000
_cell.length_c   1.000
_cell.angle_alpha   90.00
_cell.angle_beta   90.00
_cell.angle_gamma   90.00
#
_symmetry.space_group_name_H-M   'P 1'
#
loop_
_entity.id
_entity.type
_entity.pdbx_description
1 polymer ?
#
loop_
_entity_poly.entity_id
_entity_poly.type
_entity_poly.pdbx_seq_one_letter_code
_entity_poly.pdbx_strand_id
1 'polypeptide(L)'
;MVTAHKILILTLLLSSFLFPQNEDQIEEKKSQLYFLRNEIAELENEFSQKTQKEKESFEALENYNKQAFLLNKVINKLRKEEAIQQKEITNLEKKIKNIAEEINLLRDNYAKYVLALYKKGTYNELESIINAESLRQAVVRIHYLRKFSERRKFDLEEFKIKKQKLFKVKTKVELEKRKKALLVAEKKSDEGQLEKKLDERRKVLSSIKKDKAELLKTLTVKKQSQEQIKSLIAKLVEEAERRKRAEELRGKLLLASKDGDIVNETDFIEESDMGVEYSLNTATFSSFTELKGNMLWPLHNGKIVKRFGQNRNVELNTVTVNYGVDISLKKDPNVRCVAEGIVSAIDWLPGYGSVVIVSHKGDYRTVYGHLAEIYIDEGDKVATGKVIAKIGESVDGKVLHFEIWNSRTNQNPEKWLAKK
;
A
#
# COMPACT_ATOMS: atom_id res chain seq x y z
N MET A 1 -36.52 26.24 -32.33
CA MET A 1 -35.11 25.91 -32.67
C MET A 1 -34.05 26.46 -31.68
N VAL A 2 -34.43 26.82 -30.47
CA VAL A 2 -33.53 27.43 -29.46
C VAL A 2 -33.22 26.49 -28.27
N THR A 3 -33.90 25.36 -28.15
CA THR A 3 -33.78 24.43 -27.03
C THR A 3 -32.73 23.30 -27.25
N ALA A 4 -32.35 23.00 -28.49
CA ALA A 4 -31.37 21.96 -28.82
C ALA A 4 -29.89 22.37 -28.60
N HIS A 5 -29.57 23.67 -28.66
CA HIS A 5 -28.21 24.18 -28.50
C HIS A 5 -27.74 24.29 -27.02
N LYS A 6 -28.70 24.41 -26.08
CA LYS A 6 -28.35 24.49 -24.63
C LYS A 6 -28.00 23.12 -24.00
N ILE A 7 -28.53 22.05 -24.56
CA ILE A 7 -28.26 20.70 -24.05
C ILE A 7 -26.87 20.18 -24.53
N LEU A 8 -26.44 20.64 -25.71
CA LEU A 8 -25.11 20.22 -26.27
C LEU A 8 -23.93 20.90 -25.54
N ILE A 9 -24.11 22.10 -24.99
CA ILE A 9 -23.06 22.82 -24.24
C ILE A 9 -22.93 22.27 -22.81
N LEU A 10 -24.01 21.77 -22.23
CA LEU A 10 -23.97 21.20 -20.86
C LEU A 10 -23.32 19.81 -20.81
N THR A 11 -23.35 19.04 -21.91
CA THR A 11 -22.69 17.74 -21.99
C THR A 11 -21.19 17.84 -22.31
N LEU A 12 -20.72 18.97 -22.85
CA LEU A 12 -19.28 19.19 -23.11
C LEU A 12 -18.53 19.71 -21.88
N LEU A 13 -19.22 20.29 -20.89
CA LEU A 13 -18.62 20.74 -19.62
C LEU A 13 -18.50 19.64 -18.57
N LEU A 14 -19.21 18.51 -18.72
CA LEU A 14 -19.11 17.37 -17.79
C LEU A 14 -18.01 16.37 -18.15
N SER A 15 -17.37 16.49 -19.33
CA SER A 15 -16.30 15.59 -19.76
C SER A 15 -14.88 16.04 -19.38
N SER A 16 -14.74 17.25 -18.80
CA SER A 16 -13.42 17.79 -18.40
C SER A 16 -13.06 17.57 -16.93
N PHE A 17 -13.93 16.88 -16.13
CA PHE A 17 -13.68 16.64 -14.70
C PHE A 17 -13.18 15.21 -14.37
N LEU A 18 -12.76 14.41 -15.35
CA LEU A 18 -12.44 13.00 -15.13
C LEU A 18 -10.96 12.64 -15.27
N PHE A 19 -10.03 13.60 -15.36
CA PHE A 19 -8.60 13.31 -15.55
C PHE A 19 -7.59 14.32 -14.96
N PRO A 20 -7.56 14.56 -13.61
CA PRO A 20 -6.29 14.94 -13.00
C PRO A 20 -5.83 14.06 -11.82
N GLN A 21 -6.66 13.16 -11.27
CA GLN A 21 -6.31 12.46 -10.02
C GLN A 21 -5.10 11.51 -10.10
N ASN A 22 -4.66 11.08 -11.28
CA ASN A 22 -3.52 10.16 -11.39
C ASN A 22 -2.16 10.86 -11.49
N GLU A 23 -2.09 12.07 -12.03
CA GLU A 23 -0.81 12.79 -12.16
C GLU A 23 -0.37 13.38 -10.81
N ASP A 24 -1.28 13.98 -10.06
CA ASP A 24 -1.01 14.55 -8.73
C ASP A 24 -0.54 13.47 -7.74
N GLN A 25 -1.15 12.29 -7.74
CA GLN A 25 -0.72 11.17 -6.89
C GLN A 25 0.66 10.62 -7.27
N ILE A 26 1.02 10.63 -8.55
CA ILE A 26 2.35 10.20 -9.00
C ILE A 26 3.41 11.23 -8.59
N GLU A 27 3.09 12.51 -8.67
CA GLU A 27 3.99 13.61 -8.30
C GLU A 27 4.21 13.66 -6.78
N GLU A 28 3.17 13.47 -6.00
CA GLU A 28 3.27 13.33 -4.55
C GLU A 28 4.15 12.14 -4.12
N LYS A 29 3.98 10.97 -4.74
CA LYS A 29 4.83 9.80 -4.47
C LYS A 29 6.29 10.02 -4.84
N LYS A 30 6.57 10.67 -5.97
CA LYS A 30 7.93 11.05 -6.37
C LYS A 30 8.55 12.02 -5.36
N SER A 31 7.79 13.02 -4.93
CA SER A 31 8.22 13.98 -3.91
C SER A 31 8.58 13.29 -2.59
N GLN A 32 7.76 12.34 -2.13
CA GLN A 32 8.04 11.55 -0.93
C GLN A 32 9.29 10.67 -1.05
N LEU A 33 9.51 10.03 -2.21
CA LEU A 33 10.74 9.26 -2.46
C LEU A 33 11.97 10.16 -2.50
N TYR A 34 11.87 11.33 -3.15
CA TYR A 34 12.94 12.32 -3.21
C TYR A 34 13.31 12.82 -1.80
N PHE A 35 12.33 13.13 -0.97
CA PHE A 35 12.55 13.54 0.43
C PHE A 35 13.29 12.46 1.24
N LEU A 36 12.85 11.21 1.15
CA LEU A 36 13.50 10.09 1.86
C LEU A 36 14.96 9.88 1.39
N ARG A 37 15.24 10.05 0.11
CA ARG A 37 16.59 9.93 -0.44
C ARG A 37 17.50 11.07 -0.02
N ASN A 38 16.98 12.28 0.04
CA ASN A 38 17.75 13.41 0.56
C ASN A 38 18.10 13.21 2.04
N GLU A 39 17.17 12.75 2.86
CA GLU A 39 17.43 12.45 4.27
C GLU A 39 18.52 11.35 4.43
N ILE A 40 18.50 10.32 3.58
CA ILE A 40 19.55 9.30 3.55
C ILE A 40 20.91 9.94 3.20
N ALA A 41 20.97 10.78 2.16
CA ALA A 41 22.19 11.42 1.70
C ALA A 41 22.77 12.39 2.76
N GLU A 42 21.93 13.14 3.47
CA GLU A 42 22.35 13.99 4.59
C GLU A 42 22.98 13.14 5.71
N LEU A 43 22.33 12.06 6.12
CA LEU A 43 22.88 11.15 7.14
C LEU A 43 24.21 10.50 6.70
N GLU A 44 24.38 10.16 5.43
CA GLU A 44 25.64 9.62 4.89
C GLU A 44 26.74 10.67 4.91
N ASN A 45 26.42 11.92 4.56
CA ASN A 45 27.38 13.03 4.56
C ASN A 45 27.84 13.36 5.99
N GLU A 46 26.91 13.52 6.95
CA GLU A 46 27.26 13.68 8.36
C GLU A 46 28.14 12.57 8.88
N PHE A 47 27.81 11.33 8.52
CA PHE A 47 28.58 10.15 8.97
C PHE A 47 29.97 10.09 8.35
N SER A 48 30.14 10.51 7.10
CA SER A 48 31.42 10.49 6.40
C SER A 48 32.48 11.37 7.09
N GLN A 49 32.05 12.43 7.76
CA GLN A 49 32.92 13.39 8.45
C GLN A 49 33.38 12.92 9.85
N LYS A 50 32.80 11.84 10.40
CA LYS A 50 33.15 11.32 11.73
C LYS A 50 34.47 10.55 11.74
N THR A 51 35.17 10.61 12.87
CA THR A 51 36.42 9.84 13.10
C THR A 51 36.14 8.34 13.17
N GLN A 52 37.19 7.49 13.01
CA GLN A 52 37.04 6.03 13.06
C GLN A 52 36.42 5.55 14.40
N LYS A 53 36.84 6.16 15.52
CA LYS A 53 36.31 5.81 16.84
C LYS A 53 34.82 6.20 16.99
N GLU A 54 34.42 7.33 16.44
CA GLU A 54 33.01 7.75 16.42
C GLU A 54 32.18 6.84 15.52
N LYS A 55 32.75 6.35 14.40
CA LYS A 55 32.10 5.37 13.50
C LYS A 55 31.86 3.99 14.15
N GLU A 56 32.53 3.69 15.25
CA GLU A 56 32.33 2.47 16.04
C GLU A 56 31.42 2.68 17.26
N SER A 57 30.88 3.86 17.43
CA SER A 57 30.04 4.26 18.57
C SER A 57 28.58 3.84 18.43
N PHE A 58 27.85 3.97 19.55
CA PHE A 58 26.39 3.80 19.56
C PHE A 58 25.67 4.74 18.59
N GLU A 59 26.15 5.97 18.47
CA GLU A 59 25.60 6.96 17.55
C GLU A 59 25.73 6.52 16.08
N ALA A 60 26.84 5.89 15.72
CA ALA A 60 27.00 5.27 14.40
C ALA A 60 26.02 4.11 14.18
N LEU A 61 25.79 3.28 15.18
CA LEU A 61 24.80 2.22 15.11
C LEU A 61 23.40 2.76 14.83
N GLU A 62 23.03 3.84 15.52
CA GLU A 62 21.72 4.48 15.33
C GLU A 62 21.60 5.12 13.94
N ASN A 63 22.67 5.72 13.43
CA ASN A 63 22.69 6.26 12.06
C ASN A 63 22.47 5.12 11.03
N TYR A 64 23.17 3.99 11.14
CA TYR A 64 22.92 2.83 10.26
C TYR A 64 21.52 2.27 10.41
N ASN A 65 20.96 2.23 11.61
CA ASN A 65 19.57 1.81 11.85
C ASN A 65 18.58 2.73 11.13
N LYS A 66 18.77 4.04 11.24
CA LYS A 66 17.90 5.03 10.58
C LYS A 66 18.01 4.96 9.06
N GLN A 67 19.22 4.86 8.52
CA GLN A 67 19.42 4.66 7.07
C GLN A 67 18.72 3.38 6.57
N ALA A 68 18.89 2.27 7.29
CA ALA A 68 18.22 1.02 6.94
C ALA A 68 16.70 1.14 6.98
N PHE A 69 16.14 1.84 7.96
CA PHE A 69 14.72 2.12 8.05
C PHE A 69 14.20 2.93 6.85
N LEU A 70 14.90 4.00 6.48
CA LEU A 70 14.53 4.85 5.34
C LEU A 70 14.62 4.08 4.01
N LEU A 71 15.69 3.30 3.81
CA LEU A 71 15.83 2.43 2.63
C LEU A 71 14.70 1.39 2.56
N ASN A 72 14.30 0.81 3.68
CA ASN A 72 13.15 -0.11 3.72
C ASN A 72 11.84 0.61 3.33
N LYS A 73 11.62 1.85 3.77
CA LYS A 73 10.45 2.64 3.32
C LYS A 73 10.48 2.88 1.80
N VAL A 74 11.63 3.23 1.23
CA VAL A 74 11.79 3.40 -0.22
C VAL A 74 11.48 2.09 -0.96
N ILE A 75 12.10 0.99 -0.55
CA ILE A 75 11.92 -0.34 -1.15
C ILE A 75 10.44 -0.76 -1.11
N ASN A 76 9.75 -0.55 0.00
CA ASN A 76 8.34 -0.90 0.11
C ASN A 76 7.45 -0.07 -0.82
N LYS A 77 7.72 1.24 -0.96
CA LYS A 77 7.02 2.09 -1.93
C LYS A 77 7.24 1.59 -3.37
N LEU A 78 8.48 1.27 -3.75
CA LEU A 78 8.80 0.73 -5.07
C LEU A 78 8.13 -0.64 -5.32
N ARG A 79 8.04 -1.51 -4.31
CA ARG A 79 7.30 -2.78 -4.39
C ARG A 79 5.81 -2.58 -4.67
N LYS A 80 5.19 -1.59 -4.01
CA LYS A 80 3.77 -1.26 -4.25
C LYS A 80 3.55 -0.71 -5.67
N GLU A 81 4.41 0.19 -6.11
CA GLU A 81 4.32 0.70 -7.47
C GLU A 81 4.52 -0.41 -8.51
N GLU A 82 5.48 -1.30 -8.29
CA GLU A 82 5.68 -2.48 -9.15
C GLU A 82 4.42 -3.34 -9.25
N ALA A 83 3.75 -3.57 -8.12
CA ALA A 83 2.52 -4.37 -8.08
C ALA A 83 1.35 -3.68 -8.82
N ILE A 84 1.19 -2.37 -8.67
CA ILE A 84 0.20 -1.57 -9.40
C ILE A 84 0.47 -1.63 -10.90
N GLN A 85 1.73 -1.42 -11.30
CA GLN A 85 2.17 -1.48 -12.69
C GLN A 85 1.93 -2.85 -13.30
N GLN A 86 2.22 -3.92 -12.58
CA GLN A 86 1.94 -5.29 -13.03
C GLN A 86 0.45 -5.53 -13.24
N LYS A 87 -0.40 -5.03 -12.34
CA LYS A 87 -1.86 -5.14 -12.47
C LYS A 87 -2.38 -4.41 -13.71
N GLU A 88 -1.84 -3.22 -14.00
CA GLU A 88 -2.20 -2.47 -15.20
C GLU A 88 -1.77 -3.22 -16.48
N ILE A 89 -0.55 -3.74 -16.54
CA ILE A 89 -0.06 -4.57 -17.64
C ILE A 89 -1.00 -5.76 -17.87
N THR A 90 -1.35 -6.49 -16.82
CA THR A 90 -2.25 -7.67 -16.92
C THR A 90 -3.63 -7.27 -17.46
N ASN A 91 -4.17 -6.13 -17.03
CA ASN A 91 -5.46 -5.62 -17.53
C ASN A 91 -5.38 -5.22 -19.01
N LEU A 92 -4.28 -4.60 -19.43
CA LEU A 92 -4.07 -4.25 -20.84
C LEU A 92 -3.86 -5.49 -21.70
N GLU A 93 -3.17 -6.51 -21.22
CA GLU A 93 -3.00 -7.80 -21.92
C GLU A 93 -4.35 -8.52 -22.10
N LYS A 94 -5.23 -8.50 -21.09
CA LYS A 94 -6.62 -8.98 -21.23
C LYS A 94 -7.39 -8.20 -22.31
N LYS A 95 -7.25 -6.86 -22.34
CA LYS A 95 -7.86 -6.03 -23.40
C LYS A 95 -7.35 -6.39 -24.79
N ILE A 96 -6.05 -6.66 -24.93
CA ILE A 96 -5.44 -7.13 -26.19
C ILE A 96 -6.10 -8.43 -26.64
N LYS A 97 -6.22 -9.41 -25.73
CA LYS A 97 -6.85 -10.70 -26.01
C LYS A 97 -8.29 -10.52 -26.51
N ASN A 98 -9.09 -9.75 -25.80
CA ASN A 98 -10.49 -9.53 -26.18
C ASN A 98 -10.61 -8.85 -27.57
N ILE A 99 -9.83 -7.80 -27.83
CA ILE A 99 -9.84 -7.12 -29.13
C ILE A 99 -9.35 -8.05 -30.25
N ALA A 100 -8.37 -8.91 -29.98
CA ALA A 100 -7.88 -9.89 -30.96
C ALA A 100 -8.93 -10.93 -31.29
N GLU A 101 -9.69 -11.43 -30.30
CA GLU A 101 -10.82 -12.35 -30.50
C GLU A 101 -11.92 -11.70 -31.34
N GLU A 102 -12.28 -10.43 -31.05
CA GLU A 102 -13.26 -9.67 -31.85
C GLU A 102 -12.79 -9.47 -33.30
N ILE A 103 -11.52 -9.16 -33.51
CA ILE A 103 -10.90 -9.04 -34.84
C ILE A 103 -10.96 -10.39 -35.58
N ASN A 104 -10.65 -11.50 -34.92
CA ASN A 104 -10.70 -12.80 -35.50
C ASN A 104 -12.14 -13.18 -35.93
N LEU A 105 -13.14 -12.89 -35.10
CA LEU A 105 -14.53 -13.10 -35.43
C LEU A 105 -14.96 -12.29 -36.68
N LEU A 106 -14.60 -11.03 -36.76
CA LEU A 106 -14.87 -10.19 -37.93
C LEU A 106 -14.17 -10.73 -39.19
N ARG A 107 -12.92 -11.16 -39.08
CA ARG A 107 -12.15 -11.79 -40.18
C ARG A 107 -12.80 -13.09 -40.67
N ASP A 108 -13.20 -13.94 -39.73
CA ASP A 108 -13.81 -15.25 -40.08
C ASP A 108 -15.17 -15.07 -40.74
N ASN A 109 -15.96 -14.08 -40.30
CA ASN A 109 -17.22 -13.73 -40.95
C ASN A 109 -16.97 -13.18 -42.36
N TYR A 110 -15.95 -12.32 -42.51
CA TYR A 110 -15.58 -11.81 -43.85
C TYR A 110 -15.04 -12.91 -44.78
N ALA A 111 -14.24 -13.82 -44.25
CA ALA A 111 -13.72 -14.97 -45.02
C ALA A 111 -14.86 -15.88 -45.53
N LYS A 112 -15.87 -16.21 -44.69
CA LYS A 112 -17.05 -16.96 -45.11
C LYS A 112 -17.79 -16.25 -46.25
N TYR A 113 -17.87 -14.94 -46.15
CA TYR A 113 -18.48 -14.12 -47.17
C TYR A 113 -17.73 -14.17 -48.51
N VAL A 114 -16.40 -13.96 -48.48
CA VAL A 114 -15.55 -14.04 -49.69
C VAL A 114 -15.61 -15.43 -50.33
N LEU A 115 -15.60 -16.49 -49.52
CA LEU A 115 -15.76 -17.87 -50.01
C LEU A 115 -17.12 -18.12 -50.69
N ALA A 116 -18.19 -17.56 -50.12
CA ALA A 116 -19.52 -17.69 -50.73
C ALA A 116 -19.59 -16.99 -52.10
N LEU A 117 -18.98 -15.80 -52.22
CA LEU A 117 -18.85 -15.09 -53.49
C LEU A 117 -18.01 -15.90 -54.52
N TYR A 118 -16.88 -16.43 -54.11
CA TYR A 118 -15.98 -17.19 -54.95
C TYR A 118 -16.66 -18.48 -55.49
N LYS A 119 -17.35 -19.23 -54.62
CA LYS A 119 -18.05 -20.46 -55.00
C LYS A 119 -19.24 -20.24 -55.94
N LYS A 120 -19.92 -19.07 -55.82
CA LYS A 120 -21.08 -18.75 -56.68
C LYS A 120 -20.67 -18.13 -58.02
N GLY A 121 -19.36 -17.93 -58.27
CA GLY A 121 -18.87 -17.22 -59.44
C GLY A 121 -19.17 -15.70 -59.37
N THR A 122 -18.74 -14.98 -60.37
CA THR A 122 -19.10 -13.56 -60.55
C THR A 122 -20.58 -13.46 -60.95
N TYR A 123 -21.49 -13.80 -60.03
CA TYR A 123 -22.89 -13.43 -60.17
C TYR A 123 -22.93 -11.90 -60.11
N ASN A 124 -23.11 -11.28 -61.27
CA ASN A 124 -23.37 -9.86 -61.36
C ASN A 124 -24.57 -9.56 -60.47
N GLU A 125 -24.42 -8.74 -59.44
CA GLU A 125 -25.52 -8.33 -58.57
C GLU A 125 -26.72 -7.85 -59.42
N LEU A 126 -26.42 -7.27 -60.58
CA LEU A 126 -27.38 -6.86 -61.60
C LEU A 126 -28.10 -8.09 -62.23
N GLU A 127 -27.42 -9.14 -62.59
CA GLU A 127 -28.01 -10.37 -63.14
C GLU A 127 -29.00 -11.04 -62.20
N SER A 128 -28.71 -11.00 -60.89
CA SER A 128 -29.65 -11.46 -59.88
C SER A 128 -30.92 -10.64 -59.80
N ILE A 129 -30.86 -9.33 -60.12
CA ILE A 129 -32.02 -8.43 -60.15
C ILE A 129 -32.81 -8.65 -61.45
N ILE A 130 -32.14 -8.77 -62.61
CA ILE A 130 -32.74 -8.94 -63.92
C ILE A 130 -33.49 -10.30 -64.02
N ASN A 131 -32.93 -11.37 -63.45
CA ASN A 131 -33.52 -12.69 -63.38
C ASN A 131 -34.59 -12.86 -62.27
N ALA A 132 -35.22 -11.77 -61.84
CA ALA A 132 -36.32 -11.84 -60.89
C ALA A 132 -37.63 -12.19 -61.62
N GLU A 133 -38.36 -13.16 -61.08
CA GLU A 133 -39.63 -13.63 -61.63
C GLU A 133 -40.77 -12.62 -61.54
N SER A 134 -40.61 -11.57 -60.71
CA SER A 134 -41.57 -10.50 -60.54
C SER A 134 -40.92 -9.18 -60.06
N LEU A 135 -41.56 -8.06 -60.34
CA LEU A 135 -41.13 -6.73 -59.85
C LEU A 135 -41.02 -6.69 -58.31
N ARG A 136 -41.92 -7.35 -57.63
CA ARG A 136 -41.89 -7.46 -56.17
C ARG A 136 -40.60 -8.19 -55.71
N GLN A 137 -40.21 -9.28 -56.37
CA GLN A 137 -39.02 -10.03 -56.07
C GLN A 137 -37.76 -9.22 -56.40
N ALA A 138 -37.73 -8.47 -57.49
CA ALA A 138 -36.64 -7.57 -57.83
C ALA A 138 -36.42 -6.47 -56.74
N VAL A 139 -37.48 -5.83 -56.27
CA VAL A 139 -37.40 -4.82 -55.19
C VAL A 139 -36.90 -5.42 -53.87
N VAL A 140 -37.32 -6.63 -53.52
CA VAL A 140 -36.87 -7.34 -52.35
C VAL A 140 -35.37 -7.67 -52.49
N ARG A 141 -34.90 -8.16 -53.64
CA ARG A 141 -33.48 -8.45 -53.89
C ARG A 141 -32.61 -7.19 -53.82
N ILE A 142 -33.06 -6.09 -54.40
CA ILE A 142 -32.37 -4.78 -54.29
C ILE A 142 -32.24 -4.35 -52.80
N HIS A 143 -33.30 -4.49 -52.04
CA HIS A 143 -33.29 -4.15 -50.63
C HIS A 143 -32.29 -5.00 -49.83
N TYR A 144 -32.24 -6.30 -50.06
CA TYR A 144 -31.27 -7.18 -49.43
C TYR A 144 -29.83 -6.88 -49.85
N LEU A 145 -29.56 -6.63 -51.13
CA LEU A 145 -28.25 -6.27 -51.63
C LEU A 145 -27.75 -4.96 -51.03
N ARG A 146 -28.63 -3.96 -50.91
CA ARG A 146 -28.32 -2.69 -50.27
C ARG A 146 -27.97 -2.86 -48.78
N LYS A 147 -28.84 -3.56 -48.05
CA LYS A 147 -28.61 -3.89 -46.64
C LYS A 147 -27.30 -4.66 -46.44
N PHE A 148 -27.03 -5.60 -47.31
CA PHE A 148 -25.80 -6.39 -47.29
C PHE A 148 -24.55 -5.54 -47.57
N SER A 149 -24.60 -4.66 -48.55
CA SER A 149 -23.49 -3.71 -48.85
C SER A 149 -23.23 -2.73 -47.70
N GLU A 150 -24.30 -2.23 -47.07
CA GLU A 150 -24.20 -1.37 -45.89
C GLU A 150 -23.55 -2.08 -44.70
N ARG A 151 -23.96 -3.35 -44.45
CA ARG A 151 -23.37 -4.19 -43.40
C ARG A 151 -21.88 -4.44 -43.62
N ARG A 152 -21.51 -4.76 -44.87
CA ARG A 152 -20.11 -5.00 -45.22
C ARG A 152 -19.22 -3.77 -45.03
N LYS A 153 -19.72 -2.60 -45.42
CA LYS A 153 -19.00 -1.35 -45.16
C LYS A 153 -18.79 -1.10 -43.65
N PHE A 154 -19.84 -1.34 -42.88
CA PHE A 154 -19.78 -1.24 -41.41
C PHE A 154 -18.76 -2.19 -40.80
N ASP A 155 -18.80 -3.48 -41.15
CA ASP A 155 -17.89 -4.49 -40.63
C ASP A 155 -16.42 -4.18 -41.00
N LEU A 156 -16.15 -3.66 -42.19
CA LEU A 156 -14.82 -3.24 -42.61
C LEU A 156 -14.30 -2.04 -41.79
N GLU A 157 -15.16 -1.07 -41.55
CA GLU A 157 -14.80 0.09 -40.76
C GLU A 157 -14.56 -0.29 -39.29
N GLU A 158 -15.43 -1.14 -38.72
CA GLU A 158 -15.24 -1.72 -37.38
C GLU A 158 -13.91 -2.47 -37.26
N PHE A 159 -13.57 -3.26 -38.27
CA PHE A 159 -12.28 -3.96 -38.33
C PHE A 159 -11.09 -3.00 -38.30
N LYS A 160 -11.12 -1.91 -39.08
CA LYS A 160 -10.06 -0.89 -39.09
C LYS A 160 -9.91 -0.22 -37.72
N ILE A 161 -11.03 0.19 -37.12
CA ILE A 161 -11.05 0.83 -35.80
C ILE A 161 -10.48 -0.14 -34.74
N LYS A 162 -10.91 -1.40 -34.73
CA LYS A 162 -10.40 -2.40 -33.77
C LYS A 162 -8.90 -2.67 -33.98
N LYS A 163 -8.42 -2.71 -35.22
CA LYS A 163 -7.00 -2.87 -35.54
C LYS A 163 -6.17 -1.71 -35.02
N GLN A 164 -6.64 -0.47 -35.20
CA GLN A 164 -5.98 0.71 -34.67
C GLN A 164 -5.98 0.72 -33.12
N LYS A 165 -7.10 0.34 -32.50
CA LYS A 165 -7.23 0.20 -31.04
C LYS A 165 -6.25 -0.85 -30.51
N LEU A 166 -6.16 -2.00 -31.17
CA LEU A 166 -5.20 -3.05 -30.81
C LEU A 166 -3.76 -2.55 -30.85
N PHE A 167 -3.39 -1.81 -31.89
CA PHE A 167 -2.05 -1.21 -32.02
C PHE A 167 -1.77 -0.25 -30.85
N LYS A 168 -2.68 0.67 -30.56
CA LYS A 168 -2.54 1.62 -29.44
C LYS A 168 -2.38 0.93 -28.10
N VAL A 169 -3.17 -0.13 -27.82
CA VAL A 169 -3.08 -0.87 -26.57
C VAL A 169 -1.77 -1.66 -26.47
N LYS A 170 -1.29 -2.26 -27.57
CA LYS A 170 0.02 -2.93 -27.61
C LYS A 170 1.16 -1.95 -27.31
N THR A 171 1.15 -0.78 -27.93
CA THR A 171 2.17 0.26 -27.66
C THR A 171 2.14 0.70 -26.20
N LYS A 172 0.95 0.84 -25.63
CA LYS A 172 0.82 1.16 -24.20
C LYS A 172 1.41 0.06 -23.32
N VAL A 173 1.16 -1.23 -23.60
CA VAL A 173 1.76 -2.35 -22.84
C VAL A 173 3.28 -2.31 -22.87
N GLU A 174 3.88 -2.05 -24.03
CA GLU A 174 5.34 -1.95 -24.13
C GLU A 174 5.90 -0.79 -23.29
N LEU A 175 5.21 0.36 -23.28
CA LEU A 175 5.59 1.49 -22.44
C LEU A 175 5.54 1.13 -20.95
N GLU A 176 4.43 0.51 -20.51
CA GLU A 176 4.25 0.11 -19.10
C GLU A 176 5.26 -0.98 -18.68
N LYS A 177 5.61 -1.92 -19.58
CA LYS A 177 6.68 -2.90 -19.32
C LYS A 177 8.05 -2.23 -19.15
N ARG A 178 8.36 -1.20 -19.93
CA ARG A 178 9.61 -0.43 -19.78
C ARG A 178 9.65 0.32 -18.44
N LYS A 179 8.55 0.98 -18.06
CA LYS A 179 8.45 1.66 -16.75
C LYS A 179 8.66 0.66 -15.61
N LYS A 180 8.01 -0.51 -15.66
CA LYS A 180 8.20 -1.57 -14.67
C LYS A 180 9.65 -2.03 -14.59
N ALA A 181 10.34 -2.21 -15.71
CA ALA A 181 11.73 -2.63 -15.73
C ALA A 181 12.65 -1.61 -15.02
N LEU A 182 12.41 -0.31 -15.19
CA LEU A 182 13.13 0.74 -14.47
C LEU A 182 12.88 0.68 -12.96
N LEU A 183 11.63 0.53 -12.52
CA LEU A 183 11.29 0.38 -11.10
C LEU A 183 11.97 -0.85 -10.46
N VAL A 184 12.01 -1.97 -11.17
CA VAL A 184 12.68 -3.19 -10.70
C VAL A 184 14.19 -2.99 -10.57
N ALA A 185 14.82 -2.30 -11.53
CA ALA A 185 16.24 -2.00 -11.49
C ALA A 185 16.59 -1.07 -10.31
N GLU A 186 15.80 -0.03 -10.12
CA GLU A 186 15.92 0.91 -8.99
C GLU A 186 15.77 0.18 -7.64
N LYS A 187 14.72 -0.59 -7.48
CA LYS A 187 14.49 -1.40 -6.27
C LYS A 187 15.67 -2.33 -5.96
N LYS A 188 16.19 -3.02 -6.97
CA LYS A 188 17.34 -3.91 -6.80
C LYS A 188 18.61 -3.17 -6.35
N SER A 189 18.82 -1.95 -6.84
CA SER A 189 19.91 -1.08 -6.38
C SER A 189 19.77 -0.75 -4.90
N ASP A 190 18.57 -0.32 -4.50
CA ASP A 190 18.30 0.07 -3.12
C ASP A 190 18.37 -1.14 -2.15
N GLU A 191 17.91 -2.33 -2.58
CA GLU A 191 18.08 -3.60 -1.83
C GLU A 191 19.58 -3.93 -1.62
N GLY A 192 20.43 -3.72 -2.62
CA GLY A 192 21.87 -3.90 -2.50
C GLY A 192 22.54 -2.89 -1.55
N GLN A 193 22.06 -1.64 -1.53
CA GLN A 193 22.52 -0.63 -0.57
C GLN A 193 22.11 -1.01 0.86
N LEU A 194 20.87 -1.44 1.04
CA LEU A 194 20.36 -1.89 2.34
C LEU A 194 21.20 -3.03 2.91
N GLU A 195 21.56 -4.04 2.09
CA GLU A 195 22.39 -5.16 2.51
C GLU A 195 23.77 -4.70 3.00
N LYS A 196 24.42 -3.79 2.27
CA LYS A 196 25.70 -3.19 2.69
C LYS A 196 25.58 -2.47 4.04
N LYS A 197 24.53 -1.65 4.22
CA LYS A 197 24.30 -0.92 5.48
C LYS A 197 24.03 -1.87 6.66
N LEU A 198 23.33 -2.97 6.42
CA LEU A 198 23.10 -3.99 7.45
C LEU A 198 24.40 -4.73 7.84
N ASP A 199 25.32 -4.95 6.91
CA ASP A 199 26.63 -5.56 7.21
C ASP A 199 27.55 -4.61 8.00
N GLU A 200 27.61 -3.32 7.60
CA GLU A 200 28.33 -2.30 8.35
C GLU A 200 27.77 -2.17 9.78
N ARG A 201 26.46 -2.14 9.90
CA ARG A 201 25.75 -2.14 11.18
C ARG A 201 26.14 -3.32 12.06
N ARG A 202 26.25 -4.54 11.50
CA ARG A 202 26.66 -5.75 12.27
C ARG A 202 28.06 -5.61 12.84
N LYS A 203 29.01 -5.04 12.07
CA LYS A 203 30.38 -4.78 12.53
C LYS A 203 30.39 -3.84 13.73
N VAL A 204 29.70 -2.69 13.61
CA VAL A 204 29.59 -1.70 14.69
C VAL A 204 28.91 -2.30 15.92
N LEU A 205 27.83 -3.05 15.74
CA LEU A 205 27.12 -3.70 16.84
C LEU A 205 28.02 -4.68 17.62
N SER A 206 28.89 -5.40 16.92
CA SER A 206 29.84 -6.34 17.56
C SER A 206 30.92 -5.61 18.38
N SER A 207 31.32 -4.41 17.97
CA SER A 207 32.24 -3.54 18.72
C SER A 207 31.58 -3.02 19.98
N ILE A 208 30.37 -2.43 19.87
CA ILE A 208 29.62 -1.82 20.98
C ILE A 208 29.33 -2.86 22.10
N LYS A 209 28.99 -4.08 21.75
CA LYS A 209 28.70 -5.15 22.74
C LYS A 209 29.88 -5.41 23.71
N LYS A 210 31.10 -5.03 23.34
CA LYS A 210 32.31 -5.18 24.16
C LYS A 210 32.59 -3.93 25.01
N ASP A 211 31.95 -2.81 24.74
CA ASP A 211 32.20 -1.54 25.42
C ASP A 211 31.08 -1.22 26.42
N LYS A 212 31.42 -1.22 27.72
CA LYS A 212 30.49 -0.96 28.82
C LYS A 212 29.95 0.48 28.79
N ALA A 213 30.77 1.46 28.40
CA ALA A 213 30.37 2.88 28.36
C ALA A 213 29.31 3.10 27.24
N GLU A 214 29.50 2.47 26.08
CA GLU A 214 28.53 2.54 24.98
C GLU A 214 27.21 1.83 25.33
N LEU A 215 27.26 0.71 26.08
CA LEU A 215 26.07 0.04 26.59
C LEU A 215 25.25 0.93 27.55
N LEU A 216 25.91 1.71 28.39
CA LEU A 216 25.26 2.67 29.30
C LEU A 216 24.57 3.80 28.50
N LYS A 217 25.22 4.34 27.45
CA LYS A 217 24.59 5.31 26.55
C LYS A 217 23.31 4.74 25.90
N THR A 218 23.38 3.49 25.41
CA THR A 218 22.21 2.79 24.87
C THR A 218 21.03 2.79 25.84
N LEU A 219 21.28 2.49 27.11
CA LEU A 219 20.22 2.47 28.14
C LEU A 219 19.60 3.85 28.36
N THR A 220 20.42 4.90 28.35
CA THR A 220 19.95 6.28 28.50
C THR A 220 19.03 6.68 27.33
N VAL A 221 19.45 6.41 26.10
CA VAL A 221 18.69 6.70 24.90
C VAL A 221 17.38 5.90 24.85
N LYS A 222 17.42 4.60 25.19
CA LYS A 222 16.19 3.78 25.30
C LYS A 222 15.17 4.40 26.28
N LYS A 223 15.63 4.93 27.42
CA LYS A 223 14.76 5.60 28.38
C LYS A 223 14.09 6.85 27.79
N GLN A 224 14.83 7.66 27.02
CA GLN A 224 14.26 8.81 26.33
C GLN A 224 13.24 8.40 25.27
N SER A 225 13.54 7.36 24.50
CA SER A 225 12.63 6.85 23.45
C SER A 225 11.36 6.22 24.00
N GLN A 226 11.39 5.69 25.22
CA GLN A 226 10.16 5.28 25.92
C GLN A 226 9.20 6.45 26.12
N GLU A 227 9.70 7.63 26.45
CA GLU A 227 8.86 8.82 26.55
C GLU A 227 8.34 9.27 25.17
N GLN A 228 9.13 9.08 24.11
CA GLN A 228 8.67 9.33 22.73
C GLN A 228 7.54 8.37 22.33
N ILE A 229 7.63 7.07 22.66
CA ILE A 229 6.52 6.12 22.44
C ILE A 229 5.26 6.58 23.15
N LYS A 230 5.37 6.98 24.43
CA LYS A 230 4.21 7.50 25.18
C LYS A 230 3.59 8.73 24.50
N SER A 231 4.43 9.68 24.06
CA SER A 231 3.99 10.88 23.35
C SER A 231 3.29 10.54 22.05
N LEU A 232 3.85 9.62 21.26
CA LEU A 232 3.26 9.17 20.01
C LEU A 232 1.90 8.50 20.24
N ILE A 233 1.80 7.62 21.22
CA ILE A 233 0.54 6.99 21.60
C ILE A 233 -0.48 8.05 22.08
N ALA A 234 -0.07 9.03 22.86
CA ALA A 234 -0.96 10.10 23.31
C ALA A 234 -1.53 10.90 22.12
N LYS A 235 -0.71 11.22 21.12
CA LYS A 235 -1.16 11.87 19.86
C LYS A 235 -2.16 10.99 19.11
N LEU A 236 -1.87 9.69 18.93
CA LEU A 236 -2.77 8.76 18.26
C LEU A 236 -4.11 8.60 19.02
N VAL A 237 -4.12 8.67 20.33
CA VAL A 237 -5.36 8.69 21.14
C VAL A 237 -6.14 9.97 20.88
N GLU A 238 -5.48 11.13 20.94
CA GLU A 238 -6.12 12.43 20.72
C GLU A 238 -6.73 12.53 19.32
N GLU A 239 -6.03 12.06 18.29
CA GLU A 239 -6.55 12.00 16.92
C GLU A 239 -7.77 11.08 16.83
N ALA A 240 -7.73 9.90 17.47
CA ALA A 240 -8.87 8.98 17.49
C ALA A 240 -10.08 9.58 18.20
N GLU A 241 -9.87 10.27 19.35
CA GLU A 241 -10.93 10.98 20.07
C GLU A 241 -11.51 12.14 19.24
N ARG A 242 -10.67 12.89 18.51
CA ARG A 242 -11.11 13.98 17.61
C ARG A 242 -11.98 13.43 16.47
N ARG A 243 -11.57 12.30 15.87
CA ARG A 243 -12.35 11.64 14.80
C ARG A 243 -13.70 11.16 15.33
N LYS A 244 -13.75 10.48 16.48
CA LYS A 244 -15.02 10.06 17.11
C LYS A 244 -15.97 11.22 17.34
N ARG A 245 -15.49 12.36 17.86
CA ARG A 245 -16.31 13.56 18.07
C ARG A 245 -16.85 14.14 16.74
N ALA A 246 -16.00 14.15 15.69
CA ALA A 246 -16.40 14.60 14.37
C ALA A 246 -17.47 13.70 13.74
N GLU A 247 -17.35 12.37 13.88
CA GLU A 247 -18.36 11.40 13.44
C GLU A 247 -19.67 11.53 14.19
N GLU A 248 -19.63 11.69 15.52
CA GLU A 248 -20.84 11.94 16.35
C GLU A 248 -21.53 13.23 15.95
N LEU A 249 -20.77 14.30 15.69
CA LEU A 249 -21.32 15.59 15.23
C LEU A 249 -21.97 15.45 13.86
N ARG A 250 -21.28 14.77 12.92
CA ARG A 250 -21.81 14.48 11.59
C ARG A 250 -23.08 13.62 11.65
N GLY A 251 -23.09 12.60 12.52
CA GLY A 251 -24.28 11.79 12.77
C GLY A 251 -25.48 12.61 13.30
N LYS A 252 -25.24 13.54 14.22
CA LYS A 252 -26.27 14.46 14.74
C LYS A 252 -26.79 15.41 13.65
N LEU A 253 -25.91 15.95 12.80
CA LEU A 253 -26.27 16.80 11.66
C LEU A 253 -27.12 16.06 10.62
N LEU A 254 -26.75 14.81 10.29
CA LEU A 254 -27.52 13.97 9.36
C LEU A 254 -28.91 13.59 9.92
N LEU A 255 -29.06 13.47 11.23
CA LEU A 255 -30.36 13.26 11.88
C LEU A 255 -31.20 14.55 11.86
N ALA A 256 -30.60 15.70 12.14
CA ALA A 256 -31.30 17.01 12.10
C ALA A 256 -31.73 17.39 10.67
N SER A 257 -30.96 17.06 9.64
CA SER A 257 -31.33 17.31 8.23
C SER A 257 -32.51 16.45 7.74
N LYS A 258 -32.83 15.34 8.41
CA LYS A 258 -34.02 14.52 8.14
C LYS A 258 -35.31 15.13 8.71
N ASP A 259 -35.21 16.02 9.69
CA ASP A 259 -36.35 16.71 10.32
C ASP A 259 -36.69 18.07 9.69
N GLY A 260 -36.09 18.42 8.56
CA GLY A 260 -36.58 19.52 7.69
C GLY A 260 -35.99 20.92 7.94
N ASP A 261 -34.98 21.08 8.76
CA ASP A 261 -34.26 22.35 8.90
C ASP A 261 -33.04 22.40 7.93
N ILE A 262 -33.15 23.32 6.96
CA ILE A 262 -32.09 23.61 5.98
C ILE A 262 -30.95 24.35 6.71
N VAL A 263 -29.92 23.62 7.12
CA VAL A 263 -28.66 24.23 7.56
C VAL A 263 -27.79 24.42 6.31
N ASN A 264 -27.42 25.66 6.02
CA ASN A 264 -26.55 26.02 4.89
C ASN A 264 -25.21 25.33 4.99
N GLU A 265 -24.88 24.51 3.99
CA GLU A 265 -23.68 23.68 3.88
C GLU A 265 -22.38 24.46 3.66
N THR A 266 -22.43 25.80 3.60
CA THR A 266 -21.28 26.64 3.19
C THR A 266 -20.37 27.10 4.32
N ASP A 267 -20.69 26.87 5.60
CA ASP A 267 -19.90 27.36 6.73
C ASP A 267 -18.97 26.32 7.39
N PHE A 268 -18.87 25.10 6.86
CA PHE A 268 -18.10 24.00 7.46
C PHE A 268 -17.14 23.30 6.51
N ILE A 269 -16.63 23.98 5.48
CA ILE A 269 -15.50 23.49 4.70
C ILE A 269 -14.21 24.07 5.31
N GLU A 270 -13.84 23.65 6.49
CA GLU A 270 -12.42 23.45 6.79
C GLU A 270 -12.02 22.12 6.14
N GLU A 271 -11.00 22.18 5.30
CA GLU A 271 -10.35 21.02 4.67
C GLU A 271 -9.95 20.00 5.74
N SER A 272 -10.87 19.16 6.16
CA SER A 272 -10.55 17.92 6.84
C SER A 272 -10.16 16.93 5.76
N ASP A 273 -8.85 16.73 5.62
CA ASP A 273 -8.21 15.57 5.01
C ASP A 273 -9.17 14.38 5.07
N MET A 274 -9.59 13.86 3.92
CA MET A 274 -10.61 12.81 3.82
C MET A 274 -10.08 11.55 4.50
N GLY A 275 -10.23 11.50 5.82
CA GLY A 275 -9.90 10.33 6.63
C GLY A 275 -10.74 9.16 6.18
N VAL A 276 -10.09 8.18 5.57
CA VAL A 276 -10.66 6.89 5.23
C VAL A 276 -11.40 6.35 6.45
N GLU A 277 -12.69 6.07 6.31
CA GLU A 277 -13.54 5.47 7.33
C GLU A 277 -12.97 4.11 7.75
N TYR A 278 -12.27 4.09 8.88
CA TYR A 278 -11.70 2.87 9.43
C TYR A 278 -12.75 2.09 10.23
N SER A 279 -13.79 1.62 9.55
CA SER A 279 -14.67 0.62 10.13
C SER A 279 -13.91 -0.70 10.25
N LEU A 280 -13.42 -1.01 11.45
CA LEU A 280 -12.96 -2.36 11.84
C LEU A 280 -14.19 -3.27 11.98
N ASN A 281 -14.90 -3.47 10.88
CA ASN A 281 -15.99 -4.43 10.84
C ASN A 281 -15.41 -5.83 10.62
N THR A 282 -14.84 -6.41 11.67
CA THR A 282 -14.13 -7.67 11.64
C THR A 282 -14.83 -8.65 12.55
N ALA A 283 -15.05 -9.86 12.04
CA ALA A 283 -15.90 -10.89 12.61
C ALA A 283 -15.18 -11.84 13.56
N THR A 284 -13.89 -11.60 13.89
CA THR A 284 -13.07 -12.59 14.60
C THR A 284 -13.17 -12.52 16.13
N PHE A 285 -13.48 -11.36 16.71
CA PHE A 285 -13.75 -11.20 18.14
C PHE A 285 -14.59 -9.95 18.43
N SER A 286 -15.44 -10.00 19.43
CA SER A 286 -16.32 -8.88 19.78
C SER A 286 -15.57 -7.77 20.52
N SER A 287 -14.52 -8.12 21.29
CA SER A 287 -13.70 -7.17 22.06
C SER A 287 -12.26 -7.64 22.16
N PHE A 288 -11.31 -6.70 22.09
CA PHE A 288 -9.87 -6.98 22.30
C PHE A 288 -9.59 -7.63 23.67
N THR A 289 -10.41 -7.33 24.67
CA THR A 289 -10.29 -7.90 26.03
C THR A 289 -10.49 -9.42 26.09
N GLU A 290 -11.19 -10.02 25.11
CA GLU A 290 -11.37 -11.48 25.03
C GLU A 290 -10.06 -12.23 24.75
N LEU A 291 -9.07 -11.53 24.20
CA LEU A 291 -7.75 -12.10 23.92
C LEU A 291 -6.88 -12.23 25.16
N LYS A 292 -7.30 -11.70 26.31
CA LYS A 292 -6.50 -11.73 27.53
C LYS A 292 -6.25 -13.17 28.01
N GLY A 293 -4.97 -13.55 28.06
CA GLY A 293 -4.53 -14.91 28.41
C GLY A 293 -4.52 -15.92 27.25
N ASN A 294 -5.11 -15.54 26.09
CA ASN A 294 -5.17 -16.38 24.89
C ASN A 294 -4.59 -15.70 23.64
N MET A 295 -3.95 -14.52 23.81
CA MET A 295 -3.38 -13.75 22.71
C MET A 295 -2.26 -14.51 22.00
N LEU A 296 -2.27 -14.45 20.66
CA LEU A 296 -1.21 -15.03 19.85
C LEU A 296 0.14 -14.37 20.18
N TRP A 297 1.18 -15.20 20.25
CA TRP A 297 2.54 -14.68 20.40
C TRP A 297 3.01 -13.96 19.13
N PRO A 298 3.58 -12.76 19.25
CA PRO A 298 4.07 -12.01 18.09
C PRO A 298 5.28 -12.67 17.42
N LEU A 299 6.02 -13.52 18.16
CA LEU A 299 7.08 -14.40 17.66
C LEU A 299 6.74 -15.85 17.91
N HIS A 300 6.77 -16.66 16.85
CA HIS A 300 6.58 -18.10 16.98
C HIS A 300 7.70 -18.71 17.84
N ASN A 301 7.32 -19.45 18.88
CA ASN A 301 8.24 -20.04 19.84
C ASN A 301 9.21 -19.05 20.54
N GLY A 302 8.87 -17.76 20.62
CA GLY A 302 9.67 -16.77 21.35
C GLY A 302 9.69 -17.05 22.86
N LYS A 303 10.69 -16.54 23.58
CA LYS A 303 10.84 -16.60 25.05
C LYS A 303 11.02 -15.17 25.58
N ILE A 304 10.30 -14.81 26.64
CA ILE A 304 10.48 -13.54 27.32
C ILE A 304 11.86 -13.54 27.98
N VAL A 305 12.68 -12.55 27.64
CA VAL A 305 14.03 -12.34 28.19
C VAL A 305 14.10 -11.12 29.11
N LYS A 306 13.26 -10.09 28.86
CA LYS A 306 13.05 -8.99 29.79
C LYS A 306 11.55 -8.84 30.05
N ARG A 307 11.19 -8.80 31.32
CA ARG A 307 9.82 -8.74 31.76
C ARG A 307 9.29 -7.31 31.79
N PHE A 308 7.98 -7.19 31.85
CA PHE A 308 7.30 -5.93 32.14
C PHE A 308 7.67 -5.41 33.53
N GLY A 309 7.90 -4.07 33.62
CA GLY A 309 8.25 -3.41 34.87
C GLY A 309 9.75 -3.29 35.11
N GLN A 310 10.18 -3.34 36.36
CA GLN A 310 11.57 -3.14 36.71
C GLN A 310 12.44 -4.35 36.38
N ASN A 311 13.54 -4.11 35.65
CA ASN A 311 14.54 -5.10 35.31
C ASN A 311 15.90 -4.63 35.82
N ARG A 312 16.60 -5.47 36.57
CA ARG A 312 17.96 -5.20 37.07
C ARG A 312 18.99 -5.83 36.14
N ASN A 313 19.90 -4.99 35.61
CA ASN A 313 21.08 -5.44 34.92
C ASN A 313 22.23 -5.57 35.94
N VAL A 314 22.64 -6.80 36.21
CA VAL A 314 23.68 -7.11 37.22
C VAL A 314 25.06 -6.61 36.75
N GLU A 315 25.39 -6.73 35.45
CA GLU A 315 26.68 -6.36 34.88
C GLU A 315 26.91 -4.86 34.89
N LEU A 316 25.86 -4.10 34.62
CA LEU A 316 25.90 -2.63 34.58
C LEU A 316 25.50 -1.98 35.90
N ASN A 317 25.03 -2.78 36.88
CA ASN A 317 24.47 -2.32 38.15
C ASN A 317 23.39 -1.23 37.97
N THR A 318 22.51 -1.41 37.00
CA THR A 318 21.45 -0.46 36.66
C THR A 318 20.08 -1.10 36.81
N VAL A 319 19.06 -0.27 37.15
CA VAL A 319 17.67 -0.67 37.13
C VAL A 319 16.98 0.10 35.99
N THR A 320 16.34 -0.64 35.10
CA THR A 320 15.56 -0.09 33.99
C THR A 320 14.10 -0.48 34.12
N VAL A 321 13.20 0.39 33.68
CA VAL A 321 11.77 0.07 33.59
C VAL A 321 11.47 -0.31 32.15
N ASN A 322 10.83 -1.47 31.96
CA ASN A 322 10.38 -1.94 30.64
C ASN A 322 8.84 -1.79 30.57
N TYR A 323 8.34 -1.01 29.64
CA TYR A 323 6.91 -0.79 29.45
C TYR A 323 6.23 -1.88 28.62
N GLY A 324 6.98 -2.84 28.17
CA GLY A 324 6.56 -4.03 27.44
C GLY A 324 7.28 -5.27 27.91
N VAL A 325 7.47 -6.21 27.02
CA VAL A 325 8.30 -7.39 27.18
C VAL A 325 9.27 -7.49 26.02
N ASP A 326 10.50 -7.94 26.29
CA ASP A 326 11.45 -8.31 25.23
C ASP A 326 11.41 -9.83 25.01
N ILE A 327 11.07 -10.22 23.79
CA ILE A 327 10.87 -11.62 23.39
C ILE A 327 12.04 -12.04 22.49
N SER A 328 12.82 -13.04 22.92
CA SER A 328 13.94 -13.56 22.13
C SER A 328 13.47 -14.48 21.03
N LEU A 329 14.18 -14.41 19.90
CA LEU A 329 14.00 -15.27 18.74
C LEU A 329 14.62 -16.66 18.99
N LYS A 330 13.88 -17.75 18.64
CA LYS A 330 14.46 -19.10 18.55
C LYS A 330 14.84 -19.49 17.12
N LYS A 331 13.89 -19.40 16.16
CA LYS A 331 14.13 -19.84 14.77
C LYS A 331 13.50 -18.90 13.74
N ASP A 332 12.19 -18.60 13.85
CA ASP A 332 11.43 -17.82 12.87
C ASP A 332 11.56 -16.30 13.14
N PRO A 333 12.21 -15.52 12.24
CA PRO A 333 12.37 -14.08 12.41
C PRO A 333 11.13 -13.27 12.13
N ASN A 334 10.04 -13.89 11.69
CA ASN A 334 8.83 -13.20 11.29
C ASN A 334 8.03 -12.73 12.51
N VAL A 335 7.77 -11.43 12.54
CA VAL A 335 6.89 -10.79 13.52
C VAL A 335 5.47 -10.80 13.01
N ARG A 336 4.54 -11.29 13.82
CA ARG A 336 3.13 -11.42 13.48
C ARG A 336 2.28 -10.47 14.29
N CYS A 337 1.25 -9.92 13.65
CA CYS A 337 0.25 -9.14 14.35
C CYS A 337 -0.53 -10.05 15.32
N VAL A 338 -0.63 -9.64 16.58
CA VAL A 338 -1.28 -10.44 17.62
C VAL A 338 -2.81 -10.44 17.52
N ALA A 339 -3.37 -9.42 16.92
CA ALA A 339 -4.80 -9.23 16.72
C ALA A 339 -5.05 -8.43 15.43
N GLU A 340 -6.24 -8.53 14.87
CA GLU A 340 -6.63 -7.71 13.74
C GLU A 340 -6.64 -6.22 14.11
N GLY A 341 -6.30 -5.36 13.17
CA GLY A 341 -6.21 -3.93 13.42
C GLY A 341 -5.81 -3.13 12.19
N ILE A 342 -5.49 -1.88 12.45
CA ILE A 342 -5.00 -0.93 11.45
C ILE A 342 -3.66 -0.41 11.90
N VAL A 343 -2.70 -0.36 10.99
CA VAL A 343 -1.37 0.21 11.24
C VAL A 343 -1.51 1.72 11.41
N SER A 344 -1.30 2.20 12.63
CA SER A 344 -1.50 3.61 12.99
C SER A 344 -0.25 4.44 12.78
N ALA A 345 0.94 3.84 12.97
CA ALA A 345 2.21 4.52 12.78
C ALA A 345 3.33 3.52 12.48
N ILE A 346 4.26 3.97 11.65
CA ILE A 346 5.54 3.30 11.39
C ILE A 346 6.63 4.35 11.54
N ASP A 347 7.44 4.21 12.59
CA ASP A 347 8.45 5.21 12.93
C ASP A 347 9.79 4.56 13.32
N TRP A 348 10.81 5.37 13.44
CA TRP A 348 12.12 4.97 13.92
C TRP A 348 12.44 5.70 15.23
N LEU A 349 12.81 4.93 16.24
CA LEU A 349 13.13 5.46 17.57
C LEU A 349 14.52 4.99 18.00
N PRO A 350 15.39 5.91 18.45
CA PRO A 350 16.70 5.53 18.94
C PRO A 350 16.61 4.45 20.03
N GLY A 351 17.49 3.43 19.97
CA GLY A 351 17.49 2.33 20.93
C GLY A 351 16.38 1.26 20.73
N TYR A 352 15.28 1.58 20.04
CA TYR A 352 14.23 0.63 19.66
C TYR A 352 14.23 0.30 18.17
N GLY A 353 14.98 1.08 17.36
CA GLY A 353 15.01 0.91 15.92
C GLY A 353 13.66 1.19 15.26
N SER A 354 13.33 0.43 14.23
CA SER A 354 12.03 0.56 13.57
C SER A 354 10.91 0.02 14.47
N VAL A 355 9.84 0.81 14.59
CA VAL A 355 8.68 0.55 15.43
C VAL A 355 7.42 0.58 14.58
N VAL A 356 6.52 -0.37 14.82
CA VAL A 356 5.17 -0.41 14.23
C VAL A 356 4.16 -0.34 15.36
N ILE A 357 3.15 0.53 15.20
CA ILE A 357 2.01 0.65 16.12
C ILE A 357 0.75 0.23 15.36
N VAL A 358 0.02 -0.73 15.92
CA VAL A 358 -1.25 -1.21 15.38
C VAL A 358 -2.37 -0.82 16.34
N SER A 359 -3.39 -0.12 15.84
CA SER A 359 -4.62 0.17 16.57
C SER A 359 -5.63 -0.95 16.41
N HIS A 360 -6.24 -1.34 17.51
CA HIS A 360 -7.22 -2.40 17.60
C HIS A 360 -8.56 -1.88 18.12
N LYS A 361 -9.57 -2.74 18.13
CA LYS A 361 -10.90 -2.44 18.66
C LYS A 361 -10.85 -2.08 20.15
N GLY A 362 -11.65 -1.12 20.61
CA GLY A 362 -11.74 -0.75 22.02
C GLY A 362 -10.56 0.06 22.56
N ASP A 363 -9.97 0.92 21.70
CA ASP A 363 -8.86 1.83 22.05
C ASP A 363 -7.57 1.13 22.49
N TYR A 364 -7.42 -0.14 22.14
CA TYR A 364 -6.17 -0.88 22.35
C TYR A 364 -5.18 -0.62 21.23
N ARG A 365 -3.89 -0.60 21.58
CA ARG A 365 -2.78 -0.50 20.63
C ARG A 365 -1.70 -1.49 21.01
N THR A 366 -1.04 -2.05 20.01
CA THR A 366 0.16 -2.87 20.19
C THR A 366 1.34 -2.22 19.51
N VAL A 367 2.50 -2.26 20.17
CA VAL A 367 3.76 -1.71 19.70
C VAL A 367 4.74 -2.85 19.47
N TYR A 368 5.39 -2.84 18.30
CA TYR A 368 6.40 -3.80 17.90
C TYR A 368 7.68 -3.07 17.59
N GLY A 369 8.73 -3.27 18.37
CA GLY A 369 10.04 -2.62 18.21
C GLY A 369 11.16 -3.58 17.85
N HIS A 370 12.35 -3.05 17.52
CA HIS A 370 13.52 -3.78 17.03
C HIS A 370 13.29 -4.52 15.70
N LEU A 371 12.51 -3.90 14.82
CA LEU A 371 12.21 -4.45 13.51
C LEU A 371 13.34 -4.13 12.50
N ALA A 372 13.65 -5.07 11.60
CA ALA A 372 14.62 -4.90 10.53
C ALA A 372 13.95 -4.57 9.19
N GLU A 373 12.96 -5.39 8.81
CA GLU A 373 12.18 -5.23 7.58
C GLU A 373 10.71 -5.11 7.95
N ILE A 374 10.00 -4.14 7.35
CA ILE A 374 8.56 -3.93 7.57
C ILE A 374 7.84 -4.19 6.25
N TYR A 375 6.79 -5.01 6.26
CA TYR A 375 6.06 -5.45 5.07
C TYR A 375 4.71 -4.78 4.87
N ILE A 376 4.38 -3.84 5.73
CA ILE A 376 3.11 -3.12 5.78
C ILE A 376 3.37 -1.62 5.77
N ASP A 377 2.33 -0.84 5.48
CA ASP A 377 2.38 0.63 5.56
C ASP A 377 1.32 1.16 6.52
N GLU A 378 1.47 2.44 6.89
CA GLU A 378 0.47 3.16 7.67
C GLU A 378 -0.88 3.15 6.94
N GLY A 379 -1.94 2.89 7.68
CA GLY A 379 -3.30 2.72 7.15
C GLY A 379 -3.65 1.29 6.69
N ASP A 380 -2.67 0.37 6.57
CA ASP A 380 -2.96 -1.01 6.18
C ASP A 380 -3.81 -1.73 7.22
N LYS A 381 -4.83 -2.47 6.75
CA LYS A 381 -5.57 -3.42 7.58
C LYS A 381 -4.76 -4.71 7.75
N VAL A 382 -4.58 -5.16 8.97
CA VAL A 382 -3.85 -6.37 9.30
C VAL A 382 -4.73 -7.36 10.04
N ALA A 383 -4.71 -8.60 9.58
CA ALA A 383 -5.42 -9.70 10.25
C ALA A 383 -4.56 -10.29 11.38
N THR A 384 -5.19 -10.96 12.33
CA THR A 384 -4.50 -11.75 13.36
C THR A 384 -3.57 -12.78 12.71
N GLY A 385 -2.33 -12.86 13.17
CA GLY A 385 -1.31 -13.78 12.65
C GLY A 385 -0.64 -13.34 11.35
N LYS A 386 -1.07 -12.24 10.70
CA LYS A 386 -0.39 -11.71 9.51
C LYS A 386 1.06 -11.33 9.85
N VAL A 387 2.00 -11.75 9.01
CA VAL A 387 3.40 -11.32 9.11
C VAL A 387 3.47 -9.85 8.74
N ILE A 388 3.93 -9.01 9.67
CA ILE A 388 4.02 -7.56 9.51
C ILE A 388 5.45 -7.07 9.34
N ALA A 389 6.43 -7.81 9.87
CA ALA A 389 7.82 -7.43 9.84
C ALA A 389 8.74 -8.63 10.09
N LYS A 390 10.06 -8.41 9.96
CA LYS A 390 11.11 -9.27 10.52
C LYS A 390 11.81 -8.59 11.68
N ILE A 391 12.20 -9.40 12.67
CA ILE A 391 13.00 -8.94 13.79
C ILE A 391 14.40 -8.55 13.35
N GLY A 392 14.91 -7.44 13.90
CA GLY A 392 16.28 -7.00 13.76
C GLY A 392 17.19 -7.55 14.84
N GLU A 393 18.49 -7.32 14.69
CA GLU A 393 19.47 -7.54 15.75
C GLU A 393 19.68 -6.21 16.48
N SER A 394 19.54 -6.20 17.82
CA SER A 394 19.78 -5.07 18.69
C SER A 394 21.00 -5.31 19.57
N VAL A 395 21.35 -4.33 20.42
CA VAL A 395 22.40 -4.52 21.44
C VAL A 395 22.07 -5.68 22.39
N ASP A 396 20.77 -5.89 22.65
CA ASP A 396 20.25 -6.98 23.47
C ASP A 396 20.15 -8.32 22.72
N GLY A 397 20.60 -8.36 21.46
CA GLY A 397 20.50 -9.54 20.58
C GLY A 397 19.29 -9.49 19.66
N LYS A 398 18.87 -10.66 19.15
CA LYS A 398 17.66 -10.79 18.32
C LYS A 398 16.44 -10.88 19.23
N VAL A 399 15.92 -9.73 19.62
CA VAL A 399 14.76 -9.60 20.51
C VAL A 399 13.72 -8.68 19.89
N LEU A 400 12.44 -9.05 20.02
CA LEU A 400 11.30 -8.20 19.72
C LEU A 400 10.90 -7.46 20.99
N HIS A 401 10.82 -6.16 20.94
CA HIS A 401 10.15 -5.37 21.98
C HIS A 401 8.65 -5.32 21.67
N PHE A 402 7.82 -5.70 22.64
CA PHE A 402 6.38 -5.79 22.47
C PHE A 402 5.63 -5.13 23.61
N GLU A 403 4.76 -4.16 23.29
CA GLU A 403 3.92 -3.46 24.27
C GLU A 403 2.44 -3.59 23.93
N ILE A 404 1.59 -3.50 24.96
CA ILE A 404 0.13 -3.39 24.83
C ILE A 404 -0.31 -2.14 25.57
N TRP A 405 -1.12 -1.32 24.92
CA TRP A 405 -1.68 -0.09 25.48
C TRP A 405 -3.20 -0.13 25.46
N ASN A 406 -3.83 0.37 26.50
CA ASN A 406 -5.26 0.69 26.54
C ASN A 406 -5.37 2.20 26.73
N SER A 407 -5.84 2.90 25.72
CA SER A 407 -5.79 4.36 25.65
C SER A 407 -4.38 4.87 25.97
N ARG A 408 -4.16 5.55 27.08
CA ARG A 408 -2.87 6.12 27.51
C ARG A 408 -2.12 5.26 28.54
N THR A 409 -2.66 4.09 28.88
CA THR A 409 -2.09 3.22 29.92
C THR A 409 -1.51 1.95 29.34
N ASN A 410 -0.24 1.70 29.60
CA ASN A 410 0.38 0.46 29.18
C ASN A 410 -0.06 -0.71 30.06
N GLN A 411 -0.18 -1.88 29.45
CA GLN A 411 -0.64 -3.11 30.05
C GLN A 411 0.51 -4.10 30.10
N ASN A 412 0.57 -4.94 31.14
CA ASN A 412 1.55 -6.01 31.18
C ASN A 412 1.24 -7.09 30.14
N PRO A 413 2.06 -7.24 29.06
CA PRO A 413 1.79 -8.21 27.99
C PRO A 413 1.81 -9.67 28.44
N GLU A 414 2.52 -9.99 29.53
CA GLU A 414 2.58 -11.36 30.08
C GLU A 414 1.19 -11.88 30.50
N LYS A 415 0.27 -10.96 30.84
CA LYS A 415 -1.12 -11.31 31.21
C LYS A 415 -2.03 -11.54 30.01
N TRP A 416 -1.58 -11.17 28.82
CA TRP A 416 -2.35 -11.25 27.58
C TRP A 416 -1.95 -12.45 26.72
N LEU A 417 -0.64 -12.72 26.63
CA LEU A 417 -0.10 -13.81 25.83
C LEU A 417 -0.60 -15.17 26.31
N ALA A 418 -0.93 -16.04 25.36
CA ALA A 418 -1.32 -17.43 25.66
C ALA A 418 -0.24 -18.15 26.47
N LYS A 419 -0.64 -18.92 27.45
CA LYS A 419 0.27 -19.77 28.24
C LYS A 419 0.90 -20.82 27.31
N LYS A 420 2.22 -21.02 27.46
CA LYS A 420 2.98 -22.05 26.75
C LYS A 420 3.13 -23.27 27.60
#